data_09e00e95d12c7bfec1f4381b4b3e4be1
#
_entry.id   09e00e95d12c7bfec1f4381b4b3e4be1
#
_cell.length_a   1.000
_cell.length_b   1.000
_cell.length_c   1.000
_cell.angle_alpha   90.00
_cell.angle_beta   90.00
_cell.angle_gamma   90.00
#
_symmetry.space_group_name_H-M   'P 1'
#
loop_
_entity.id
_entity.type
_entity.pdbx_description
1 polymer ?
#
loop_
_entity_poly.entity_id
_entity_poly.type
_entity_poly.pdbx_seq_one_letter_code
_entity_poly.pdbx_strand_id
1 'polypeptide(L)'
;MKTKLKGLLAFLLVFAVQIAFAQTKTVSGLVSDQDGAPLPGATVLVKGTNKGTTTDFDGNFSISAAQGDVLVFSFIGYVTKEVSVGNSSQLNVSLAQDAQALEEVIVTGFGDVSKKSFAGSAKVVAGENVSQKSFTNVSQALAGEVAGVAVFNTSGQPGSTSTVRIRGFGSVSGSQAPLYIVDDAPFGGSLNDINPNDIKSITVLKDASATSLYGARGANGVIVITTKRGKDAGNSINVQVKTGTNYQGVARYETIRSPEEYIGIAWDGVYQRGLRATNATTASATAYANANLFEIPGGGPVSDLPTIYNMWNVPSLANGNVDVAALIDPATGTVRPGVTRKYTPESWGDYTFQDANRNEVIMTISNVGENSSVYTSFGFIDDIGYATNTDFSRLNGRVAATHKIKDFIDVNTTLNYTQSESNNNGTGSS
;
A
#
# COMPACT_ATOMS: atom_id res chain seq x y z
N MET A 1 -64.90 -14.91 -40.78
CA MET A 1 -63.57 -15.58 -40.83
C MET A 1 -62.53 -14.83 -41.65
N LYS A 2 -62.87 -14.27 -42.81
CA LYS A 2 -61.89 -13.59 -43.72
C LYS A 2 -61.20 -12.35 -43.13
N THR A 3 -61.86 -11.59 -42.23
CA THR A 3 -61.27 -10.42 -41.55
C THR A 3 -60.29 -10.76 -40.47
N LYS A 4 -60.53 -11.81 -39.69
CA LYS A 4 -59.60 -12.30 -38.66
C LYS A 4 -58.30 -12.90 -39.26
N LEU A 5 -58.42 -13.55 -40.44
CA LEU A 5 -57.29 -14.07 -41.18
C LEU A 5 -56.39 -12.95 -41.73
N LYS A 6 -56.98 -11.87 -42.25
CA LYS A 6 -56.24 -10.68 -42.72
C LYS A 6 -55.48 -9.99 -41.57
N GLY A 7 -56.11 -9.89 -40.40
CA GLY A 7 -55.42 -9.32 -39.20
C GLY A 7 -54.25 -10.17 -38.73
N LEU A 8 -54.42 -11.51 -38.75
CA LEU A 8 -53.32 -12.44 -38.39
C LEU A 8 -52.16 -12.38 -39.40
N LEU A 9 -52.51 -12.25 -40.68
CA LEU A 9 -51.48 -12.15 -41.74
C LEU A 9 -50.72 -10.81 -41.67
N ALA A 10 -51.41 -9.69 -41.37
CA ALA A 10 -50.80 -8.40 -41.15
C ALA A 10 -49.87 -8.41 -39.89
N PHE A 11 -50.31 -9.06 -38.81
CA PHE A 11 -49.51 -9.19 -37.61
C PHE A 11 -48.24 -10.05 -37.83
N LEU A 12 -48.37 -11.17 -38.58
CA LEU A 12 -47.26 -12.02 -38.99
C LEU A 12 -46.27 -11.26 -39.90
N LEU A 13 -46.77 -10.40 -40.77
CA LEU A 13 -45.95 -9.61 -41.68
C LEU A 13 -45.17 -8.52 -40.91
N VAL A 14 -45.79 -7.87 -39.94
CA VAL A 14 -45.11 -6.91 -39.03
C VAL A 14 -44.06 -7.62 -38.18
N PHE A 15 -44.36 -8.83 -37.70
CA PHE A 15 -43.42 -9.65 -36.91
C PHE A 15 -42.24 -10.13 -37.76
N ALA A 16 -42.46 -10.51 -39.00
CA ALA A 16 -41.39 -10.90 -39.95
C ALA A 16 -40.46 -9.73 -40.29
N VAL A 17 -41.01 -8.51 -40.40
CA VAL A 17 -40.20 -7.29 -40.61
C VAL A 17 -39.30 -6.99 -39.42
N GLN A 18 -39.75 -7.22 -38.19
CA GLN A 18 -38.91 -7.04 -36.98
C GLN A 18 -37.72 -8.01 -36.93
N ILE A 19 -37.87 -9.24 -37.44
CA ILE A 19 -36.78 -10.22 -37.48
C ILE A 19 -35.73 -9.86 -38.55
N ALA A 20 -36.11 -9.17 -39.62
CA ALA A 20 -35.20 -8.75 -40.69
C ALA A 20 -34.20 -7.66 -40.26
N PHE A 21 -34.53 -6.85 -39.25
CA PHE A 21 -33.64 -5.82 -38.71
C PHE A 21 -32.67 -6.33 -37.62
N ALA A 22 -32.80 -7.56 -37.15
CA ALA A 22 -31.96 -8.16 -36.10
C ALA A 22 -30.77 -8.96 -36.63
N GLN A 23 -30.43 -8.89 -37.91
CA GLN A 23 -29.30 -9.66 -38.48
C GLN A 23 -27.97 -9.00 -38.12
N THR A 24 -27.27 -9.57 -37.15
CA THR A 24 -25.86 -9.24 -36.89
C THR A 24 -25.01 -9.84 -38.02
N LYS A 25 -24.04 -9.09 -38.51
CA LYS A 25 -23.04 -9.56 -39.46
C LYS A 25 -21.66 -9.49 -38.82
N THR A 26 -20.74 -10.30 -39.29
CA THR A 26 -19.33 -10.19 -38.90
C THR A 26 -18.71 -9.00 -39.64
N VAL A 27 -18.25 -8.03 -38.91
CA VAL A 27 -17.48 -6.88 -39.41
C VAL A 27 -16.03 -7.14 -39.11
N SER A 28 -15.18 -7.09 -40.10
CA SER A 28 -13.73 -7.25 -40.00
C SER A 28 -13.00 -6.08 -40.64
N GLY A 29 -11.76 -5.88 -40.29
CA GLY A 29 -10.95 -4.83 -40.89
C GLY A 29 -9.62 -4.63 -40.20
N LEU A 30 -8.89 -3.61 -40.61
CA LEU A 30 -7.59 -3.24 -40.12
C LEU A 30 -7.68 -1.96 -39.26
N VAL A 31 -7.05 -1.96 -38.10
CA VAL A 31 -6.80 -0.74 -37.33
C VAL A 31 -5.33 -0.37 -37.49
N SER A 32 -5.06 0.83 -37.98
CA SER A 32 -3.72 1.36 -38.19
C SER A 32 -3.55 2.75 -37.59
N ASP A 33 -2.32 3.23 -37.52
CA ASP A 33 -2.03 4.63 -37.23
C ASP A 33 -2.17 5.52 -38.48
N GLN A 34 -1.82 6.80 -38.37
CA GLN A 34 -1.85 7.74 -39.49
C GLN A 34 -0.80 7.45 -40.57
N ASP A 35 0.30 6.79 -40.21
CA ASP A 35 1.40 6.41 -41.09
C ASP A 35 1.14 5.02 -41.75
N GLY A 36 0.03 4.38 -41.40
CA GLY A 36 -0.40 3.08 -41.92
C GLY A 36 0.19 1.88 -41.20
N ALA A 37 0.91 2.06 -40.09
CA ALA A 37 1.41 0.96 -39.28
C ALA A 37 0.24 0.28 -38.50
N PRO A 38 0.15 -1.07 -38.50
CA PRO A 38 -0.91 -1.77 -37.78
C PRO A 38 -0.79 -1.55 -36.27
N LEU A 39 -1.94 -1.47 -35.57
CA LEU A 39 -2.05 -1.29 -34.13
C LEU A 39 -2.51 -2.58 -33.45
N PRO A 40 -1.60 -3.47 -33.00
CA PRO A 40 -1.94 -4.69 -32.28
C PRO A 40 -2.44 -4.40 -30.88
N GLY A 41 -3.50 -5.12 -30.44
CA GLY A 41 -4.09 -4.96 -29.11
C GLY A 41 -5.03 -3.76 -28.99
N ALA A 42 -5.39 -3.08 -30.08
CA ALA A 42 -6.41 -2.04 -30.05
C ALA A 42 -7.78 -2.65 -29.71
N THR A 43 -8.51 -1.98 -28.83
CA THR A 43 -9.84 -2.43 -28.38
C THR A 43 -10.91 -1.92 -29.35
N VAL A 44 -11.80 -2.81 -29.75
CA VAL A 44 -12.97 -2.53 -30.61
C VAL A 44 -14.23 -2.93 -29.85
N LEU A 45 -15.09 -1.98 -29.52
CA LEU A 45 -16.29 -2.17 -28.70
C LEU A 45 -17.54 -1.71 -29.47
N VAL A 46 -18.63 -2.45 -29.35
CA VAL A 46 -19.95 -1.98 -29.83
C VAL A 46 -20.52 -1.02 -28.78
N LYS A 47 -20.71 0.25 -29.14
CA LYS A 47 -21.17 1.31 -28.25
C LYS A 47 -22.48 0.94 -27.54
N GLY A 48 -22.51 1.11 -26.20
CA GLY A 48 -23.70 0.81 -25.39
C GLY A 48 -23.90 -0.69 -25.09
N THR A 49 -22.93 -1.54 -25.42
CA THR A 49 -22.98 -2.97 -25.11
C THR A 49 -21.66 -3.45 -24.48
N ASN A 50 -21.64 -4.69 -23.96
CA ASN A 50 -20.40 -5.34 -23.47
C ASN A 50 -19.72 -6.20 -24.55
N LYS A 51 -20.12 -6.06 -25.84
CA LYS A 51 -19.52 -6.82 -26.91
C LYS A 51 -18.29 -6.09 -27.45
N GLY A 52 -17.13 -6.74 -27.33
CA GLY A 52 -15.86 -6.20 -27.80
C GLY A 52 -14.90 -7.26 -28.25
N THR A 53 -13.85 -6.85 -28.97
CA THR A 53 -12.71 -7.65 -29.40
C THR A 53 -11.46 -6.80 -29.36
N THR A 54 -10.29 -7.43 -29.51
CA THR A 54 -9.00 -6.73 -29.68
C THR A 54 -8.40 -7.09 -31.04
N THR A 55 -7.57 -6.19 -31.57
CA THR A 55 -6.83 -6.47 -32.83
C THR A 55 -5.71 -7.48 -32.58
N ASP A 56 -5.42 -8.29 -33.62
CA ASP A 56 -4.29 -9.21 -33.66
C ASP A 56 -2.94 -8.48 -33.89
N PHE A 57 -1.85 -9.25 -34.07
CA PHE A 57 -0.51 -8.71 -34.31
C PHE A 57 -0.40 -7.89 -35.60
N ASP A 58 -1.24 -8.19 -36.60
CA ASP A 58 -1.30 -7.48 -37.87
C ASP A 58 -2.32 -6.34 -37.85
N GLY A 59 -2.91 -6.01 -36.69
CA GLY A 59 -3.91 -4.96 -36.52
C GLY A 59 -5.31 -5.32 -36.99
N ASN A 60 -5.59 -6.60 -37.38
CA ASN A 60 -6.91 -7.01 -37.84
C ASN A 60 -7.85 -7.28 -36.66
N PHE A 61 -9.11 -6.95 -36.85
CA PHE A 61 -10.19 -7.27 -35.91
C PHE A 61 -11.35 -7.98 -36.60
N SER A 62 -12.14 -8.70 -35.83
CA SER A 62 -13.39 -9.31 -36.24
C SER A 62 -14.40 -9.24 -35.10
N ILE A 63 -15.55 -8.61 -35.35
CA ILE A 63 -16.60 -8.39 -34.36
C ILE A 63 -17.99 -8.57 -34.97
N SER A 64 -18.93 -9.11 -34.19
CA SER A 64 -20.32 -9.28 -34.62
C SER A 64 -21.12 -8.03 -34.24
N ALA A 65 -21.61 -7.30 -35.27
CA ALA A 65 -22.37 -6.07 -35.09
C ALA A 65 -23.53 -5.99 -36.06
N ALA A 66 -24.60 -5.26 -35.73
CA ALA A 66 -25.70 -4.99 -36.62
C ALA A 66 -25.42 -3.76 -37.50
N GLN A 67 -26.12 -3.67 -38.61
CA GLN A 67 -26.08 -2.46 -39.42
C GLN A 67 -26.65 -1.29 -38.60
N GLY A 68 -25.91 -0.16 -38.54
CA GLY A 68 -26.27 1.02 -37.74
C GLY A 68 -25.63 1.08 -36.34
N ASP A 69 -25.02 -0.06 -35.89
CA ASP A 69 -24.23 -0.03 -34.65
C ASP A 69 -23.02 0.92 -34.81
N VAL A 70 -22.59 1.49 -33.71
CA VAL A 70 -21.37 2.33 -33.64
C VAL A 70 -20.27 1.50 -33.00
N LEU A 71 -19.16 1.32 -33.71
CA LEU A 71 -17.94 0.73 -33.15
C LEU A 71 -17.05 1.81 -32.61
N VAL A 72 -16.57 1.61 -31.39
CA VAL A 72 -15.63 2.48 -30.68
C VAL A 72 -14.25 1.82 -30.72
N PHE A 73 -13.30 2.47 -31.35
CA PHE A 73 -11.92 2.06 -31.47
C PHE A 73 -11.06 2.84 -30.49
N SER A 74 -10.33 2.17 -29.61
CA SER A 74 -9.44 2.79 -28.64
C SER A 74 -8.11 2.04 -28.52
N PHE A 75 -7.02 2.80 -28.42
CA PHE A 75 -5.68 2.29 -28.19
C PHE A 75 -4.88 3.27 -27.34
N ILE A 76 -3.95 2.77 -26.52
CA ILE A 76 -3.14 3.61 -25.63
C ILE A 76 -2.31 4.59 -26.44
N GLY A 77 -2.42 5.89 -26.16
CA GLY A 77 -1.71 6.94 -26.90
C GLY A 77 -2.39 7.41 -28.18
N TYR A 78 -3.62 6.98 -28.45
CA TYR A 78 -4.38 7.37 -29.63
C TYR A 78 -5.76 7.92 -29.27
N VAL A 79 -6.24 8.84 -30.09
CA VAL A 79 -7.59 9.42 -29.95
C VAL A 79 -8.63 8.35 -30.24
N THR A 80 -9.57 8.15 -29.31
CA THR A 80 -10.70 7.25 -29.50
C THR A 80 -11.53 7.66 -30.70
N LYS A 81 -11.86 6.72 -31.59
CA LYS A 81 -12.63 6.99 -32.82
C LYS A 81 -13.89 6.15 -32.86
N GLU A 82 -15.01 6.79 -33.16
CA GLU A 82 -16.32 6.15 -33.34
C GLU A 82 -16.62 6.03 -34.83
N VAL A 83 -17.03 4.83 -35.28
CA VAL A 83 -17.39 4.59 -36.66
C VAL A 83 -18.66 3.77 -36.73
N SER A 84 -19.64 4.23 -37.50
CA SER A 84 -20.90 3.50 -37.71
C SER A 84 -20.73 2.36 -38.70
N VAL A 85 -21.34 1.21 -38.38
CA VAL A 85 -21.37 0.03 -39.24
C VAL A 85 -22.33 0.25 -40.41
N GLY A 86 -21.78 0.46 -41.57
CA GLY A 86 -22.54 0.60 -42.84
C GLY A 86 -22.91 -0.74 -43.47
N ASN A 87 -23.16 -0.76 -44.79
CA ASN A 87 -23.45 -1.98 -45.54
C ASN A 87 -22.25 -2.88 -45.76
N SER A 88 -21.04 -2.35 -45.74
CA SER A 88 -19.80 -3.12 -45.88
C SER A 88 -19.53 -3.98 -44.64
N SER A 89 -19.01 -5.18 -44.83
CA SER A 89 -18.49 -6.04 -43.79
C SER A 89 -16.99 -5.82 -43.54
N GLN A 90 -16.33 -4.96 -44.32
CA GLN A 90 -14.94 -4.60 -44.15
C GLN A 90 -14.83 -3.11 -43.78
N LEU A 91 -14.12 -2.84 -42.68
CA LEU A 91 -14.01 -1.49 -42.09
C LEU A 91 -12.57 -1.25 -41.65
N ASN A 92 -11.81 -0.47 -42.41
CA ASN A 92 -10.46 -0.06 -42.04
C ASN A 92 -10.51 1.26 -41.33
N VAL A 93 -9.81 1.36 -40.21
CA VAL A 93 -9.84 2.54 -39.32
C VAL A 93 -8.42 2.98 -39.02
N SER A 94 -8.13 4.25 -39.34
CA SER A 94 -6.89 4.90 -38.90
C SER A 94 -7.19 5.72 -37.63
N LEU A 95 -6.37 5.52 -36.58
CA LEU A 95 -6.39 6.31 -35.35
C LEU A 95 -5.33 7.38 -35.41
N ALA A 96 -5.68 8.58 -34.96
CA ALA A 96 -4.74 9.68 -34.80
C ALA A 96 -3.99 9.51 -33.47
N GLN A 97 -2.69 9.77 -33.43
CA GLN A 97 -1.97 9.85 -32.16
C GLN A 97 -2.56 10.97 -31.30
N ASP A 98 -2.82 10.68 -30.06
CA ASP A 98 -3.22 11.66 -29.09
C ASP A 98 -1.98 12.43 -28.60
N ALA A 99 -1.69 13.53 -29.27
CA ALA A 99 -0.56 14.38 -28.91
C ALA A 99 -0.67 14.95 -27.46
N GLN A 100 -1.87 14.94 -26.87
CA GLN A 100 -2.08 15.38 -25.50
C GLN A 100 -1.87 14.23 -24.48
N ALA A 101 -2.07 12.99 -24.86
CA ALA A 101 -1.86 11.83 -23.97
C ALA A 101 -0.37 11.54 -23.68
N LEU A 102 0.57 12.13 -24.41
CA LEU A 102 2.02 11.96 -24.25
C LEU A 102 2.71 13.14 -23.52
N GLU A 103 2.01 14.21 -23.21
CA GLU A 103 2.60 15.27 -22.38
C GLU A 103 2.41 14.96 -20.91
N GLU A 104 3.45 14.40 -20.28
CA GLU A 104 3.53 14.29 -18.83
C GLU A 104 3.45 15.71 -18.24
N VAL A 105 2.30 16.00 -17.61
CA VAL A 105 2.03 17.29 -16.97
C VAL A 105 2.54 17.25 -15.54
N ILE A 106 3.31 18.25 -15.16
CA ILE A 106 3.79 18.44 -13.80
C ILE A 106 2.83 19.41 -13.10
N VAL A 107 2.10 18.92 -12.11
CA VAL A 107 1.26 19.77 -11.24
C VAL A 107 2.17 20.45 -10.23
N THR A 108 2.22 21.79 -10.27
CA THR A 108 3.09 22.57 -9.37
C THR A 108 2.34 23.20 -8.21
N GLY A 109 1.03 23.00 -8.07
CA GLY A 109 0.18 23.62 -7.04
C GLY A 109 -0.14 25.10 -7.30
N PHE A 110 0.40 25.70 -8.36
CA PHE A 110 0.05 27.02 -8.88
C PHE A 110 -0.30 26.98 -10.36
N GLY A 111 -0.37 25.80 -10.95
CA GLY A 111 -0.73 25.55 -12.34
C GLY A 111 -0.04 24.30 -12.89
N ASP A 112 -0.57 23.85 -14.00
CA ASP A 112 -0.06 22.70 -14.73
C ASP A 112 0.98 23.16 -15.74
N VAL A 113 2.18 22.56 -15.67
CA VAL A 113 3.30 22.87 -16.58
C VAL A 113 3.69 21.60 -17.31
N SER A 114 3.87 21.68 -18.64
CA SER A 114 4.34 20.51 -19.38
C SER A 114 5.75 20.14 -18.92
N LYS A 115 6.05 18.85 -18.82
CA LYS A 115 7.37 18.35 -18.40
C LYS A 115 8.50 18.87 -19.28
N LYS A 116 8.23 19.12 -20.56
CA LYS A 116 9.21 19.67 -21.51
C LYS A 116 9.60 21.12 -21.22
N SER A 117 8.65 21.91 -20.70
CA SER A 117 8.88 23.32 -20.35
C SER A 117 9.29 23.52 -18.90
N PHE A 118 9.25 22.48 -18.07
CA PHE A 118 9.60 22.56 -16.66
C PHE A 118 11.11 22.51 -16.47
N ALA A 119 11.70 23.62 -16.05
CA ALA A 119 13.15 23.75 -15.87
C ALA A 119 13.69 23.05 -14.61
N GLY A 120 12.81 22.55 -13.74
CA GLY A 120 13.15 21.92 -12.46
C GLY A 120 13.19 20.39 -12.51
N SER A 121 13.66 19.77 -11.42
CA SER A 121 13.61 18.33 -11.24
C SER A 121 12.34 17.93 -10.48
N ALA A 122 11.37 17.39 -11.20
CA ALA A 122 10.15 16.83 -10.64
C ALA A 122 9.96 15.37 -11.07
N LYS A 123 9.27 14.59 -10.24
CA LYS A 123 8.83 13.24 -10.59
C LYS A 123 7.36 13.09 -10.19
N VAL A 124 6.58 12.64 -11.14
CA VAL A 124 5.15 12.29 -10.92
C VAL A 124 5.04 10.79 -10.64
N VAL A 125 4.28 10.46 -9.61
CA VAL A 125 3.88 9.09 -9.26
C VAL A 125 2.37 9.00 -9.48
N ALA A 126 1.94 8.08 -10.32
CA ALA A 126 0.52 7.86 -10.58
C ALA A 126 -0.21 7.32 -9.33
N GLY A 127 -1.44 7.76 -9.10
CA GLY A 127 -2.23 7.32 -7.95
C GLY A 127 -2.52 5.81 -7.94
N GLU A 128 -2.54 5.16 -9.09
CA GLU A 128 -2.67 3.72 -9.20
C GLU A 128 -1.52 2.98 -8.51
N ASN A 129 -0.28 3.43 -8.69
CA ASN A 129 0.89 2.86 -8.02
C ASN A 129 0.82 3.03 -6.50
N VAL A 130 0.14 4.08 -6.03
CA VAL A 130 -0.09 4.35 -4.60
C VAL A 130 -1.17 3.44 -4.03
N SER A 131 -2.30 3.31 -4.72
CA SER A 131 -3.49 2.56 -4.26
C SER A 131 -3.33 1.04 -4.33
N GLN A 132 -2.48 0.53 -5.24
CA GLN A 132 -2.17 -0.91 -5.33
C GLN A 132 -1.36 -1.41 -4.13
N LYS A 133 -0.54 -0.55 -3.54
CA LYS A 133 0.21 -0.86 -2.33
C LYS A 133 -0.71 -0.66 -1.14
N SER A 134 -1.13 -1.71 -0.47
CA SER A 134 -2.08 -1.68 0.65
C SER A 134 -1.50 -0.99 1.91
N PHE A 135 -0.92 0.19 1.76
CA PHE A 135 -0.42 1.01 2.87
C PHE A 135 -1.53 1.86 3.49
N THR A 136 -1.46 2.06 4.79
CA THR A 136 -2.34 2.98 5.52
C THR A 136 -1.93 4.45 5.32
N ASN A 137 -0.65 4.70 5.06
CA ASN A 137 -0.05 6.02 4.94
C ASN A 137 0.50 6.30 3.55
N VAL A 138 0.14 7.45 2.99
CA VAL A 138 0.58 7.92 1.66
C VAL A 138 2.10 8.03 1.56
N SER A 139 2.80 8.39 2.64
CA SER A 139 4.27 8.52 2.61
C SER A 139 4.98 7.19 2.38
N GLN A 140 4.44 6.08 2.89
CA GLN A 140 5.00 4.74 2.66
C GLN A 140 4.94 4.35 1.19
N ALA A 141 3.90 4.78 0.48
CA ALA A 141 3.75 4.49 -0.94
C ALA A 141 4.82 5.16 -1.82
N LEU A 142 5.48 6.21 -1.33
CA LEU A 142 6.58 6.89 -2.03
C LEU A 142 7.92 6.14 -1.92
N ALA A 143 8.02 5.16 -1.02
CA ALA A 143 9.26 4.40 -0.83
C ALA A 143 9.65 3.65 -2.12
N GLY A 144 10.85 3.94 -2.63
CA GLY A 144 11.37 3.34 -3.86
C GLY A 144 10.83 3.90 -5.18
N GLU A 145 9.81 4.78 -5.15
CA GLU A 145 9.19 5.33 -6.38
C GLU A 145 9.95 6.53 -6.95
N VAL A 146 10.63 7.28 -6.10
CA VAL A 146 11.23 8.56 -6.49
C VAL A 146 12.70 8.60 -6.11
N ALA A 147 13.59 8.70 -7.09
CA ALA A 147 15.02 8.85 -6.84
C ALA A 147 15.30 10.13 -6.03
N GLY A 148 16.13 10.02 -4.98
CA GLY A 148 16.46 11.11 -4.07
C GLY A 148 15.40 11.40 -2.99
N VAL A 149 14.39 10.54 -2.86
CA VAL A 149 13.45 10.53 -1.74
C VAL A 149 13.73 9.33 -0.87
N ALA A 150 14.04 9.57 0.38
CA ALA A 150 14.22 8.54 1.40
C ALA A 150 12.98 8.51 2.31
N VAL A 151 12.41 7.33 2.50
CA VAL A 151 11.27 7.10 3.40
C VAL A 151 11.73 6.16 4.50
N PHE A 152 11.68 6.64 5.72
CA PHE A 152 12.09 5.87 6.90
C PHE A 152 10.85 5.48 7.70
N ASN A 153 10.58 4.19 7.74
CA ASN A 153 9.54 3.62 8.60
C ASN A 153 10.19 3.27 9.95
N THR A 154 9.82 3.98 10.99
CA THR A 154 10.34 3.75 12.35
C THR A 154 9.65 2.60 13.05
N SER A 155 8.47 2.21 12.57
CA SER A 155 7.66 1.13 13.13
C SER A 155 6.90 0.42 12.00
N GLY A 156 6.64 -0.88 12.20
CA GLY A 156 5.72 -1.67 11.38
C GLY A 156 4.27 -1.65 11.88
N GLN A 157 3.98 -0.84 12.90
CA GLN A 157 2.63 -0.76 13.49
C GLN A 157 1.66 -0.07 12.52
N PRO A 158 0.40 -0.53 12.44
CA PRO A 158 -0.63 0.14 11.66
C PRO A 158 -0.77 1.61 12.06
N GLY A 159 -0.99 2.48 11.08
CA GLY A 159 -1.14 3.92 11.32
C GLY A 159 0.15 4.66 11.69
N SER A 160 1.31 3.97 11.78
CA SER A 160 2.58 4.64 12.05
C SER A 160 2.95 5.59 10.90
N THR A 161 3.47 6.76 11.24
CA THR A 161 3.91 7.76 10.27
C THR A 161 5.34 7.47 9.81
N SER A 162 5.60 7.68 8.53
CA SER A 162 6.95 7.55 7.96
C SER A 162 7.60 8.92 7.87
N THR A 163 8.89 8.98 8.17
CA THR A 163 9.68 10.19 7.93
C THR A 163 10.13 10.22 6.47
N VAL A 164 9.72 11.27 5.75
CA VAL A 164 10.14 11.49 4.36
C VAL A 164 11.22 12.55 4.31
N ARG A 165 12.29 12.28 3.58
CA ARG A 165 13.38 13.24 3.31
C ARG A 165 13.69 13.31 1.84
N ILE A 166 13.87 14.51 1.33
CA ILE A 166 14.23 14.79 -0.06
C ILE A 166 15.66 15.30 -0.11
N ARG A 167 16.53 14.59 -0.84
CA ARG A 167 17.96 14.94 -1.02
C ARG A 167 18.77 15.03 0.30
N GLY A 168 18.35 14.31 1.35
CA GLY A 168 19.09 14.19 2.60
C GLY A 168 18.68 15.21 3.68
N PHE A 169 19.67 15.67 4.46
CA PHE A 169 19.43 16.54 5.61
C PHE A 169 19.58 18.01 5.20
N GLY A 170 18.50 18.77 5.28
CA GLY A 170 18.50 20.21 4.98
C GLY A 170 18.86 21.08 6.19
N SER A 171 18.77 20.57 7.42
CA SER A 171 19.05 21.31 8.64
C SER A 171 19.54 20.37 9.75
N VAL A 172 20.40 20.87 10.64
CA VAL A 172 20.87 20.13 11.82
C VAL A 172 19.89 20.24 12.98
N SER A 173 19.24 21.39 13.15
CA SER A 173 18.38 21.69 14.30
C SER A 173 16.93 22.06 13.92
N GLY A 174 16.66 22.31 12.64
CA GLY A 174 15.32 22.66 12.14
C GLY A 174 14.54 21.46 11.62
N SER A 175 13.26 21.68 11.27
CA SER A 175 12.43 20.68 10.60
C SER A 175 13.08 20.23 9.30
N GLN A 176 13.06 18.93 9.06
CA GLN A 176 13.58 18.30 7.83
C GLN A 176 12.46 17.73 6.96
N ALA A 177 11.21 17.87 7.40
CA ALA A 177 10.06 17.39 6.66
C ALA A 177 9.83 18.24 5.39
N PRO A 178 9.45 17.62 4.26
CA PRO A 178 9.01 18.34 3.08
C PRO A 178 7.69 19.07 3.36
N LEU A 179 7.39 20.09 2.55
CA LEU A 179 6.08 20.73 2.56
C LEU A 179 5.10 19.85 1.77
N TYR A 180 3.94 19.57 2.37
CA TYR A 180 2.84 18.88 1.69
C TYR A 180 1.80 19.87 1.20
N ILE A 181 1.41 19.71 -0.05
CA ILE A 181 0.34 20.48 -0.71
C ILE A 181 -0.71 19.47 -1.15
N VAL A 182 -1.96 19.69 -0.80
CA VAL A 182 -3.09 18.85 -1.23
C VAL A 182 -4.09 19.72 -1.95
N ASP A 183 -4.38 19.41 -3.21
CA ASP A 183 -5.28 20.18 -4.07
C ASP A 183 -5.01 21.69 -3.97
N ASP A 184 -3.78 22.08 -4.25
CA ASP A 184 -3.28 23.46 -4.29
C ASP A 184 -3.20 24.20 -2.94
N ALA A 185 -3.56 23.56 -1.83
CA ALA A 185 -3.50 24.13 -0.49
C ALA A 185 -2.42 23.48 0.38
N PRO A 186 -1.66 24.24 1.19
CA PRO A 186 -0.76 23.69 2.18
C PRO A 186 -1.50 22.80 3.19
N PHE A 187 -1.03 21.57 3.34
CA PHE A 187 -1.62 20.57 4.22
C PHE A 187 -0.85 20.49 5.54
N GLY A 188 -1.54 20.74 6.64
CA GLY A 188 -0.97 20.69 8.00
C GLY A 188 -1.47 19.50 8.84
N GLY A 189 -2.30 18.62 8.25
CA GLY A 189 -2.83 17.43 8.92
C GLY A 189 -1.89 16.22 8.85
N SER A 190 -2.36 15.11 9.37
CA SER A 190 -1.66 13.82 9.25
C SER A 190 -1.81 13.23 7.85
N LEU A 191 -0.73 12.70 7.27
CA LEU A 191 -0.81 11.97 6.00
C LEU A 191 -1.63 10.68 6.12
N ASN A 192 -1.90 10.20 7.33
CA ASN A 192 -2.82 9.10 7.59
C ASN A 192 -4.28 9.47 7.31
N ASP A 193 -4.61 10.78 7.31
CA ASP A 193 -5.97 11.27 7.06
C ASP A 193 -6.32 11.30 5.56
N ILE A 194 -5.31 11.15 4.70
CA ILE A 194 -5.50 11.11 3.25
C ILE A 194 -5.69 9.64 2.83
N ASN A 195 -6.83 9.36 2.19
CA ASN A 195 -7.07 8.03 1.62
C ASN A 195 -6.22 7.85 0.34
N PRO A 196 -5.30 6.86 0.30
CA PRO A 196 -4.49 6.60 -0.90
C PRO A 196 -5.30 6.33 -2.16
N ASN A 197 -6.52 5.81 -2.02
CA ASN A 197 -7.40 5.50 -3.15
C ASN A 197 -8.03 6.75 -3.79
N ASP A 198 -8.04 7.89 -3.09
CA ASP A 198 -8.53 9.16 -3.62
C ASP A 198 -7.44 9.96 -4.35
N ILE A 199 -6.21 9.48 -4.38
CA ILE A 199 -5.09 10.15 -5.02
C ILE A 199 -5.10 9.89 -6.52
N LYS A 200 -5.02 10.96 -7.32
CA LYS A 200 -4.80 10.93 -8.77
C LYS A 200 -3.31 10.84 -9.08
N SER A 201 -2.51 11.68 -8.44
CA SER A 201 -1.06 11.70 -8.63
C SER A 201 -0.34 12.36 -7.45
N ILE A 202 0.93 12.02 -7.29
CA ILE A 202 1.83 12.68 -6.33
C ILE A 202 3.01 13.23 -7.13
N THR A 203 3.21 14.55 -7.09
CA THR A 203 4.35 15.22 -7.71
C THR A 203 5.37 15.60 -6.64
N VAL A 204 6.60 15.15 -6.80
CA VAL A 204 7.70 15.48 -5.89
C VAL A 204 8.61 16.51 -6.54
N LEU A 205 8.65 17.72 -5.98
CA LEU A 205 9.52 18.82 -6.40
C LEU A 205 10.78 18.81 -5.54
N LYS A 206 11.95 18.60 -6.18
CA LYS A 206 13.19 18.27 -5.46
C LYS A 206 14.22 19.40 -5.43
N ASP A 207 14.14 20.36 -6.31
CA ASP A 207 15.15 21.43 -6.42
C ASP A 207 14.59 22.82 -6.15
N ALA A 208 15.51 23.76 -5.91
CA ALA A 208 15.15 25.13 -5.53
C ALA A 208 14.36 25.87 -6.64
N SER A 209 14.60 25.57 -7.93
CA SER A 209 13.85 26.20 -9.03
C SER A 209 12.38 25.77 -8.99
N ALA A 210 12.13 24.48 -8.68
CA ALA A 210 10.78 23.94 -8.56
C ALA A 210 10.07 24.39 -7.28
N THR A 211 10.82 24.56 -6.17
CA THR A 211 10.24 24.85 -4.85
C THR A 211 10.20 26.35 -4.51
N SER A 212 10.81 27.21 -5.34
CA SER A 212 10.89 28.66 -5.10
C SER A 212 9.53 29.36 -4.91
N LEU A 213 8.48 28.85 -5.58
CA LEU A 213 7.12 29.33 -5.44
C LEU A 213 6.55 29.19 -4.02
N TYR A 214 7.10 28.28 -3.22
CA TYR A 214 6.67 28.00 -1.85
C TYR A 214 7.53 28.70 -0.79
N GLY A 215 8.50 29.52 -1.23
CA GLY A 215 9.39 30.27 -0.36
C GLY A 215 10.18 29.37 0.61
N ALA A 216 10.46 29.88 1.82
CA ALA A 216 11.25 29.16 2.82
C ALA A 216 10.62 27.82 3.27
N ARG A 217 9.32 27.69 3.20
CA ARG A 217 8.61 26.43 3.53
C ARG A 217 8.93 25.28 2.58
N GLY A 218 9.33 25.61 1.33
CA GLY A 218 9.73 24.63 0.32
C GLY A 218 11.21 24.21 0.38
N ALA A 219 11.99 24.70 1.35
CA ALA A 219 13.45 24.48 1.41
C ALA A 219 13.84 22.99 1.49
N ASN A 220 13.03 22.15 2.13
CA ASN A 220 13.25 20.70 2.24
C ASN A 220 12.59 19.90 1.10
N GLY A 221 12.14 20.56 0.02
CA GLY A 221 11.34 19.98 -1.04
C GLY A 221 9.84 20.10 -0.79
N VAL A 222 9.07 19.87 -1.86
CA VAL A 222 7.60 19.94 -1.82
C VAL A 222 7.00 18.67 -2.42
N ILE A 223 6.00 18.14 -1.78
CA ILE A 223 5.21 17.00 -2.23
C ILE A 223 3.78 17.51 -2.51
N VAL A 224 3.42 17.54 -3.78
CA VAL A 224 2.09 17.96 -4.24
C VAL A 224 1.24 16.72 -4.47
N ILE A 225 0.15 16.59 -3.74
CA ILE A 225 -0.83 15.52 -3.83
C ILE A 225 -2.05 16.07 -4.55
N THR A 226 -2.34 15.53 -5.71
CA THR A 226 -3.54 15.83 -6.47
C THR A 226 -4.54 14.72 -6.28
N THR A 227 -5.76 15.05 -5.90
CA THR A 227 -6.81 14.05 -5.66
C THR A 227 -7.72 13.88 -6.87
N LYS A 228 -8.42 12.74 -6.93
CA LYS A 228 -9.36 12.40 -8.00
C LYS A 228 -10.56 13.34 -8.02
N ARG A 229 -11.02 13.66 -9.23
CA ARG A 229 -12.24 14.43 -9.52
C ARG A 229 -13.13 13.63 -10.47
N GLY A 230 -14.37 14.02 -10.68
CA GLY A 230 -15.31 13.32 -11.55
C GLY A 230 -14.77 13.06 -12.95
N LYS A 231 -14.10 14.02 -13.56
CA LYS A 231 -13.50 13.90 -14.90
C LYS A 231 -12.44 12.79 -14.98
N ASP A 232 -11.76 12.48 -13.88
CA ASP A 232 -10.69 11.48 -13.84
C ASP A 232 -11.22 10.05 -13.82
N ALA A 233 -12.43 9.83 -13.26
CA ALA A 233 -13.02 8.52 -13.06
C ALA A 233 -14.15 8.19 -14.07
N GLY A 234 -14.57 9.18 -14.89
CA GLY A 234 -15.69 9.00 -15.81
C GLY A 234 -17.02 8.71 -15.08
N ASN A 235 -17.99 8.14 -15.78
CA ASN A 235 -19.25 7.68 -15.18
C ASN A 235 -19.06 6.27 -14.64
N SER A 236 -18.88 6.12 -13.34
CA SER A 236 -18.54 4.83 -12.73
C SER A 236 -19.03 4.71 -11.30
N ILE A 237 -19.31 3.49 -10.90
CA ILE A 237 -19.47 3.08 -9.50
C ILE A 237 -18.48 1.94 -9.28
N ASN A 238 -17.59 2.11 -8.31
CA ASN A 238 -16.61 1.10 -7.96
C ASN A 238 -16.73 0.79 -6.47
N VAL A 239 -16.78 -0.49 -6.13
CA VAL A 239 -16.73 -1.00 -4.76
C VAL A 239 -15.56 -1.96 -4.66
N GLN A 240 -14.64 -1.69 -3.77
CA GLN A 240 -13.48 -2.52 -3.52
C GLN A 240 -13.48 -2.96 -2.06
N VAL A 241 -13.34 -4.25 -1.83
CA VAL A 241 -13.18 -4.86 -0.53
C VAL A 241 -11.84 -5.57 -0.52
N LYS A 242 -11.00 -5.25 0.45
CA LYS A 242 -9.72 -5.92 0.67
C LYS A 242 -9.75 -6.52 2.08
N THR A 243 -9.33 -7.77 2.21
CA THR A 243 -9.10 -8.42 3.49
C THR A 243 -7.75 -9.09 3.47
N GLY A 244 -7.11 -9.15 4.61
CA GLY A 244 -5.78 -9.74 4.74
C GLY A 244 -5.46 -10.05 6.19
N THR A 245 -4.32 -10.70 6.41
CA THR A 245 -3.83 -11.02 7.75
C THR A 245 -2.44 -10.41 7.94
N ASN A 246 -2.27 -9.72 9.07
CA ASN A 246 -0.99 -9.20 9.51
C ASN A 246 -0.33 -10.24 10.41
N TYR A 247 0.88 -10.65 10.07
CA TYR A 247 1.68 -11.58 10.85
C TYR A 247 3.15 -11.18 10.79
N GLN A 248 3.94 -11.72 11.70
CA GLN A 248 5.38 -11.49 11.69
C GLN A 248 6.03 -12.16 10.47
N GLY A 249 6.33 -11.39 9.42
CA GLY A 249 6.90 -11.90 8.17
C GLY A 249 8.40 -12.21 8.22
N VAL A 250 9.13 -11.68 9.21
CA VAL A 250 10.56 -11.95 9.40
C VAL A 250 10.73 -12.91 10.56
N ALA A 251 11.38 -14.03 10.30
CA ALA A 251 11.70 -15.00 11.36
C ALA A 251 12.54 -14.31 12.44
N ARG A 252 12.23 -14.62 13.69
CA ARG A 252 13.07 -14.19 14.81
C ARG A 252 14.42 -14.91 14.72
N TYR A 253 15.44 -14.26 15.21
CA TYR A 253 16.71 -14.94 15.43
C TYR A 253 16.48 -16.17 16.31
N GLU A 254 17.22 -17.25 16.04
CA GLU A 254 17.24 -18.37 16.95
C GLU A 254 17.70 -17.91 18.34
N THR A 255 16.85 -18.13 19.31
CA THR A 255 17.13 -17.83 20.71
C THR A 255 17.12 -19.12 21.48
N ILE A 256 17.95 -19.21 22.50
CA ILE A 256 17.93 -20.32 23.45
C ILE A 256 16.54 -20.34 24.10
N ARG A 257 15.79 -21.41 23.87
CA ARG A 257 14.43 -21.58 24.40
C ARG A 257 14.36 -22.54 25.56
N SER A 258 15.39 -23.39 25.71
CA SER A 258 15.50 -24.35 26.81
C SER A 258 16.19 -23.70 28.00
N PRO A 259 15.53 -23.63 29.16
CA PRO A 259 16.19 -23.21 30.39
C PRO A 259 17.40 -24.06 30.77
N GLU A 260 17.38 -25.33 30.42
CA GLU A 260 18.50 -26.30 30.61
C GLU A 260 19.72 -25.87 29.80
N GLU A 261 19.51 -25.55 28.53
CA GLU A 261 20.56 -25.04 27.65
C GLU A 261 21.10 -23.71 28.11
N TYR A 262 20.20 -22.76 28.44
CA TYR A 262 20.58 -21.44 28.92
C TYR A 262 21.44 -21.47 30.17
N ILE A 263 21.03 -22.27 31.19
CA ILE A 263 21.75 -22.34 32.45
C ILE A 263 23.10 -23.06 32.27
N GLY A 264 23.17 -24.04 31.36
CA GLY A 264 24.43 -24.73 31.01
C GLY A 264 25.42 -23.76 30.36
N ILE A 265 24.97 -22.97 29.37
CA ILE A 265 25.82 -21.94 28.73
C ILE A 265 26.27 -20.89 29.72
N ALA A 266 25.36 -20.44 30.60
CA ALA A 266 25.69 -19.47 31.64
C ALA A 266 26.76 -20.03 32.59
N TRP A 267 26.63 -21.29 33.02
CA TRP A 267 27.60 -21.96 33.85
C TRP A 267 28.96 -22.07 33.16
N ASP A 268 29.00 -22.48 31.88
CA ASP A 268 30.25 -22.57 31.12
C ASP A 268 30.93 -21.19 31.01
N GLY A 269 30.18 -20.13 30.76
CA GLY A 269 30.71 -18.77 30.75
C GLY A 269 31.37 -18.36 32.05
N VAL A 270 30.79 -18.74 33.20
CA VAL A 270 31.40 -18.50 34.54
C VAL A 270 32.59 -19.42 34.80
N TYR A 271 32.51 -20.66 34.33
CA TYR A 271 33.61 -21.63 34.39
C TYR A 271 34.82 -21.13 33.59
N GLN A 272 34.64 -20.68 32.36
CA GLN A 272 35.71 -20.11 31.54
C GLN A 272 36.35 -18.89 32.19
N ARG A 273 35.54 -18.06 32.89
CA ARG A 273 36.07 -16.97 33.70
C ARG A 273 36.93 -17.47 34.84
N GLY A 274 36.53 -18.55 35.54
CA GLY A 274 37.29 -19.17 36.60
C GLY A 274 38.64 -19.70 36.11
N LEU A 275 38.73 -20.26 34.91
CA LEU A 275 39.97 -20.75 34.26
C LEU A 275 40.98 -19.63 33.95
N ARG A 276 40.56 -18.37 33.88
CA ARG A 276 41.46 -17.21 33.63
C ARG A 276 42.22 -16.78 34.88
N ALA A 277 41.90 -17.30 36.07
CA ALA A 277 42.61 -16.97 37.28
C ALA A 277 44.03 -17.55 37.27
N THR A 278 44.98 -16.87 37.92
CA THR A 278 46.36 -17.34 38.01
C THR A 278 46.40 -18.67 38.77
N ASN A 279 47.07 -19.67 38.19
CA ASN A 279 47.14 -21.07 38.68
C ASN A 279 45.78 -21.78 38.78
N ALA A 280 44.83 -21.44 37.90
CA ALA A 280 43.55 -22.08 37.89
C ALA A 280 43.68 -23.57 37.48
N THR A 281 42.91 -24.39 38.17
CA THR A 281 42.68 -25.81 37.82
C THR A 281 41.22 -25.99 37.42
N THR A 282 40.90 -27.10 36.76
CA THR A 282 39.52 -27.47 36.49
C THR A 282 38.66 -27.50 37.76
N ALA A 283 39.21 -28.00 38.85
CA ALA A 283 38.53 -28.05 40.15
C ALA A 283 38.25 -26.67 40.72
N SER A 284 39.25 -25.75 40.68
CA SER A 284 39.05 -24.38 41.15
C SER A 284 38.08 -23.58 40.26
N ALA A 285 38.11 -23.78 38.95
CA ALA A 285 37.18 -23.17 38.01
C ALA A 285 35.74 -23.68 38.20
N THR A 286 35.57 -24.99 38.45
CA THR A 286 34.27 -25.59 38.79
C THR A 286 33.73 -25.00 40.10
N ALA A 287 34.56 -24.94 41.14
CA ALA A 287 34.15 -24.34 42.40
C ALA A 287 33.76 -22.88 42.24
N TYR A 288 34.51 -22.12 41.42
CA TYR A 288 34.17 -20.72 41.09
C TYR A 288 32.84 -20.63 40.35
N ALA A 289 32.61 -21.46 39.34
CA ALA A 289 31.34 -21.47 38.59
C ALA A 289 30.15 -21.81 39.49
N ASN A 290 30.27 -22.83 40.32
CA ASN A 290 29.21 -23.25 41.24
C ASN A 290 28.88 -22.17 42.29
N ALA A 291 29.88 -21.38 42.73
CA ALA A 291 29.67 -20.31 43.67
C ALA A 291 29.07 -19.05 43.07
N ASN A 292 29.32 -18.80 41.76
CA ASN A 292 29.00 -17.52 41.12
C ASN A 292 27.94 -17.57 40.02
N LEU A 293 27.35 -18.73 39.74
CA LEU A 293 26.37 -18.88 38.65
C LEU A 293 25.14 -17.96 38.83
N PHE A 294 24.68 -17.80 40.04
CA PHE A 294 23.53 -16.96 40.41
C PHE A 294 23.95 -15.58 40.99
N GLU A 295 25.21 -15.21 40.87
CA GLU A 295 25.68 -13.87 41.23
C GLU A 295 25.71 -12.94 40.03
N ILE A 296 25.29 -11.72 40.17
CA ILE A 296 25.45 -10.67 39.16
C ILE A 296 26.88 -10.16 39.20
N PRO A 297 27.67 -10.28 38.09
CA PRO A 297 29.01 -9.75 38.03
C PRO A 297 29.04 -8.25 38.31
N GLY A 298 29.71 -7.82 39.41
CA GLY A 298 29.86 -6.42 39.81
C GLY A 298 28.78 -5.86 40.74
N GLY A 299 27.76 -6.62 41.07
CA GLY A 299 26.84 -6.38 42.16
C GLY A 299 27.18 -7.31 43.34
N GLY A 300 27.00 -6.86 44.54
CA GLY A 300 27.03 -7.76 45.69
C GLY A 300 26.04 -8.90 45.55
N PRO A 301 26.06 -9.90 46.44
CA PRO A 301 25.11 -10.98 46.36
C PRO A 301 23.70 -10.43 46.29
N VAL A 302 23.00 -10.86 45.24
CA VAL A 302 21.56 -10.56 45.10
C VAL A 302 20.88 -11.45 46.12
N SER A 303 20.89 -10.99 47.37
CA SER A 303 20.51 -11.79 48.54
C SER A 303 19.07 -12.28 48.49
N ASP A 304 18.22 -11.72 47.62
CA ASP A 304 16.79 -12.08 47.57
C ASP A 304 16.34 -12.69 46.24
N LEU A 305 17.17 -12.69 45.20
CA LEU A 305 16.82 -13.26 43.88
C LEU A 305 16.99 -14.79 43.77
N PRO A 306 17.97 -15.46 44.40
CA PRO A 306 18.24 -16.89 44.21
C PRO A 306 17.06 -17.78 44.59
N THR A 307 16.32 -17.44 45.63
CA THR A 307 15.15 -18.22 46.06
C THR A 307 13.92 -17.98 45.20
N ILE A 308 13.72 -16.78 44.72
CA ILE A 308 12.60 -16.39 43.88
C ILE A 308 12.74 -16.93 42.47
N TYR A 309 13.97 -16.92 41.93
CA TYR A 309 14.24 -17.36 40.55
C TYR A 309 14.72 -18.80 40.42
N ASN A 310 14.82 -19.53 41.55
CA ASN A 310 15.16 -20.96 41.47
C ASN A 310 13.96 -21.75 40.90
N MET A 311 14.02 -21.99 39.62
CA MET A 311 13.03 -22.78 38.89
C MET A 311 13.32 -24.30 38.95
N TRP A 312 14.40 -24.73 39.62
CA TRP A 312 14.83 -26.11 39.62
C TRP A 312 14.48 -26.83 40.91
N ASN A 313 14.18 -28.12 40.80
CA ASN A 313 13.97 -29.02 41.91
C ASN A 313 15.32 -29.60 42.36
N VAL A 314 16.17 -28.76 42.95
CA VAL A 314 17.44 -29.13 43.52
C VAL A 314 17.53 -28.67 44.99
N PRO A 315 18.38 -29.27 45.82
CA PRO A 315 18.60 -28.81 47.19
C PRO A 315 19.03 -27.35 47.26
N SER A 316 18.72 -26.70 48.37
CA SER A 316 19.29 -25.41 48.72
C SER A 316 20.45 -25.60 49.66
N LEU A 317 21.47 -24.77 49.51
CA LEU A 317 22.60 -24.69 50.45
C LEU A 317 22.12 -24.06 51.76
N ALA A 318 22.94 -24.17 52.82
CA ALA A 318 22.62 -23.65 54.14
C ALA A 318 22.36 -22.10 54.15
N ASN A 319 22.93 -21.36 53.20
CA ASN A 319 22.70 -19.94 52.98
C ASN A 319 21.46 -19.61 52.14
N GLY A 320 20.65 -20.62 51.79
CA GLY A 320 19.45 -20.47 50.97
C GLY A 320 19.69 -20.44 49.45
N ASN A 321 20.95 -20.46 48.97
CA ASN A 321 21.29 -20.44 47.58
C ASN A 321 21.01 -21.81 46.94
N VAL A 322 20.85 -21.82 45.58
CA VAL A 322 20.73 -23.05 44.80
C VAL A 322 22.02 -23.85 44.89
N ASP A 323 21.91 -25.17 45.17
CA ASP A 323 23.06 -26.07 45.03
C ASP A 323 23.36 -26.32 43.54
N VAL A 324 24.26 -25.52 42.98
CA VAL A 324 24.68 -25.61 41.58
C VAL A 324 25.38 -26.94 41.28
N ALA A 325 26.07 -27.52 42.25
CA ALA A 325 26.70 -28.82 42.06
C ALA A 325 25.68 -29.95 41.91
N ALA A 326 24.49 -29.81 42.50
CA ALA A 326 23.36 -30.70 42.27
C ALA A 326 22.64 -30.41 40.97
N LEU A 327 22.72 -29.18 40.43
CA LEU A 327 22.07 -28.74 39.21
C LEU A 327 22.87 -29.09 37.96
N ILE A 328 24.15 -28.75 37.94
CA ILE A 328 25.00 -28.84 36.74
C ILE A 328 26.01 -29.99 36.90
N ASP A 329 26.18 -30.74 35.83
CA ASP A 329 27.28 -31.71 35.72
C ASP A 329 28.53 -30.98 35.21
N PRO A 330 29.60 -30.87 36.03
CA PRO A 330 30.81 -30.15 35.65
C PRO A 330 31.60 -30.81 34.53
N ALA A 331 31.36 -32.09 34.24
CA ALA A 331 32.03 -32.80 33.15
C ALA A 331 31.45 -32.39 31.78
N THR A 332 30.19 -32.02 31.72
CA THR A 332 29.48 -31.69 30.47
C THR A 332 29.03 -30.24 30.41
N GLY A 333 28.97 -29.52 31.52
CA GLY A 333 28.41 -28.17 31.62
C GLY A 333 26.88 -28.13 31.47
N THR A 334 26.21 -29.27 31.51
CA THR A 334 24.77 -29.39 31.29
C THR A 334 24.02 -29.70 32.59
N VAL A 335 22.70 -29.45 32.58
CA VAL A 335 21.81 -29.82 33.70
C VAL A 335 21.86 -31.33 33.89
N ARG A 336 22.05 -31.77 35.16
CA ARG A 336 22.14 -33.20 35.51
C ARG A 336 20.86 -33.96 35.10
N PRO A 337 21.03 -35.20 34.62
CA PRO A 337 19.89 -36.09 34.37
C PRO A 337 19.04 -36.27 35.63
N GLY A 338 17.72 -36.18 35.48
CA GLY A 338 16.75 -36.31 36.58
C GLY A 338 16.45 -35.03 37.34
N VAL A 339 17.12 -33.93 37.12
CA VAL A 339 16.72 -32.64 37.61
C VAL A 339 15.48 -32.17 36.85
N THR A 340 14.45 -31.77 37.58
CA THR A 340 13.19 -31.28 36.99
C THR A 340 12.98 -29.80 37.31
N ARG A 341 12.12 -29.17 36.56
CA ARG A 341 11.67 -27.78 36.78
C ARG A 341 10.48 -27.72 37.72
N LYS A 342 10.39 -26.66 38.53
CA LYS A 342 9.23 -26.35 39.37
C LYS A 342 8.06 -25.83 38.55
N TYR A 343 8.38 -25.12 37.45
CA TYR A 343 7.41 -24.57 36.51
C TYR A 343 8.00 -24.52 35.09
N THR A 344 7.14 -24.46 34.11
CA THR A 344 7.54 -24.27 32.71
C THR A 344 7.42 -22.80 32.40
N PRO A 345 8.51 -22.12 31.99
CA PRO A 345 8.42 -20.72 31.60
C PRO A 345 7.61 -20.57 30.33
N GLU A 346 6.84 -19.52 30.28
CA GLU A 346 6.07 -19.13 29.11
C GLU A 346 6.90 -18.21 28.21
N SER A 347 6.57 -18.15 26.92
CA SER A 347 7.24 -17.27 25.98
C SER A 347 6.58 -15.91 25.99
N TRP A 348 7.35 -14.84 26.20
CA TRP A 348 6.87 -13.47 26.01
C TRP A 348 6.30 -13.24 24.61
N GLY A 349 6.80 -14.00 23.62
CA GLY A 349 6.30 -13.92 22.26
C GLY A 349 4.85 -14.30 22.10
N ASP A 350 4.37 -15.23 22.93
CA ASP A 350 2.98 -15.72 22.87
C ASP A 350 1.97 -14.67 23.40
N TYR A 351 2.46 -13.72 24.22
CA TYR A 351 1.68 -12.61 24.76
C TYR A 351 1.85 -11.30 24.00
N THR A 352 2.95 -11.17 23.25
CA THR A 352 3.32 -9.90 22.61
C THR A 352 2.88 -9.86 21.16
N PHE A 353 2.71 -11.02 20.51
CA PHE A 353 2.40 -11.11 19.08
C PHE A 353 1.15 -11.94 18.86
N GLN A 354 0.43 -11.58 17.81
CA GLN A 354 -0.80 -12.22 17.39
C GLN A 354 -0.89 -12.23 15.86
N ASP A 355 -1.67 -13.16 15.32
CA ASP A 355 -2.17 -13.05 13.96
C ASP A 355 -3.39 -12.12 13.98
N ALA A 356 -3.38 -11.14 13.13
CA ALA A 356 -4.38 -10.08 13.16
C ALA A 356 -4.97 -9.79 11.78
N ASN A 357 -6.19 -9.31 11.74
CA ASN A 357 -6.92 -9.08 10.52
C ASN A 357 -6.81 -7.61 10.08
N ARG A 358 -6.79 -7.41 8.76
CA ARG A 358 -6.97 -6.12 8.11
C ARG A 358 -8.16 -6.20 7.20
N ASN A 359 -9.07 -5.25 7.33
CA ASN A 359 -10.24 -5.10 6.47
C ASN A 359 -10.31 -3.68 5.92
N GLU A 360 -10.55 -3.55 4.62
CA GLU A 360 -10.69 -2.27 3.96
C GLU A 360 -11.85 -2.32 2.98
N VAL A 361 -12.74 -1.35 3.06
CA VAL A 361 -13.87 -1.17 2.14
C VAL A 361 -13.79 0.23 1.55
N ILE A 362 -13.85 0.30 0.24
CA ILE A 362 -13.81 1.56 -0.51
C ILE A 362 -14.94 1.55 -1.51
N MET A 363 -15.74 2.61 -1.51
CA MET A 363 -16.79 2.85 -2.50
C MET A 363 -16.53 4.19 -3.16
N THR A 364 -16.51 4.22 -4.49
CA THR A 364 -16.40 5.45 -5.26
C THR A 364 -17.54 5.56 -6.27
N ILE A 365 -18.10 6.75 -6.39
CA ILE A 365 -19.14 7.07 -7.35
C ILE A 365 -18.68 8.31 -8.10
N SER A 366 -18.68 8.24 -9.41
CA SER A 366 -18.32 9.36 -10.28
C SER A 366 -19.36 9.54 -11.37
N ASN A 367 -19.69 10.79 -11.60
CA ASN A 367 -20.61 11.20 -12.67
C ASN A 367 -20.03 12.41 -13.42
N VAL A 368 -20.10 12.36 -14.73
CA VAL A 368 -19.63 13.42 -15.62
C VAL A 368 -20.74 13.81 -16.57
N GLY A 369 -21.18 15.07 -16.48
CA GLY A 369 -22.06 15.72 -17.45
C GLY A 369 -21.28 16.74 -18.29
N GLU A 370 -21.97 17.44 -19.19
CA GLU A 370 -21.36 18.43 -20.09
C GLU A 370 -20.65 19.57 -19.34
N ASN A 371 -21.33 20.13 -18.32
CA ASN A 371 -20.85 21.28 -17.56
C ASN A 371 -20.54 20.99 -16.10
N SER A 372 -20.67 19.75 -15.66
CA SER A 372 -20.45 19.39 -14.26
C SER A 372 -19.86 18.00 -14.12
N SER A 373 -19.07 17.81 -13.07
CA SER A 373 -18.65 16.47 -12.68
C SER A 373 -18.64 16.38 -11.16
N VAL A 374 -18.99 15.20 -10.66
CA VAL A 374 -18.98 14.91 -9.22
C VAL A 374 -18.22 13.60 -9.00
N TYR A 375 -17.33 13.61 -8.03
CA TYR A 375 -16.66 12.43 -7.49
C TYR A 375 -17.01 12.32 -6.02
N THR A 376 -17.46 11.16 -5.59
CA THR A 376 -17.75 10.86 -4.20
C THR A 376 -17.01 9.60 -3.84
N SER A 377 -16.31 9.60 -2.72
CA SER A 377 -15.70 8.40 -2.16
C SER A 377 -16.08 8.22 -0.70
N PHE A 378 -16.19 6.97 -0.30
CA PHE A 378 -16.36 6.54 1.06
C PHE A 378 -15.36 5.41 1.32
N GLY A 379 -14.60 5.50 2.40
CA GLY A 379 -13.60 4.51 2.77
C GLY A 379 -13.66 4.19 4.25
N PHE A 380 -13.52 2.91 4.56
CA PHE A 380 -13.35 2.41 5.92
C PHE A 380 -12.17 1.42 5.91
N ILE A 381 -11.27 1.56 6.86
CA ILE A 381 -10.20 0.62 7.12
C ILE A 381 -10.16 0.30 8.61
N ASP A 382 -9.98 -0.98 8.92
CA ASP A 382 -9.68 -1.51 10.24
C ASP A 382 -8.48 -2.44 10.10
N ASP A 383 -7.36 -2.03 10.68
CA ASP A 383 -6.05 -2.66 10.51
C ASP A 383 -5.46 -2.98 11.88
N ILE A 384 -5.59 -4.24 12.31
CA ILE A 384 -5.05 -4.71 13.59
C ILE A 384 -3.61 -5.16 13.36
N GLY A 385 -2.69 -4.74 14.21
CA GLY A 385 -1.27 -5.07 14.10
C GLY A 385 -0.93 -6.46 14.62
N TYR A 386 0.17 -7.02 14.14
CA TYR A 386 0.69 -8.30 14.66
C TYR A 386 1.24 -8.21 16.09
N ALA A 387 1.55 -7.01 16.58
CA ALA A 387 1.83 -6.79 17.99
C ALA A 387 0.53 -6.53 18.73
N THR A 388 0.33 -7.14 19.90
CA THR A 388 -0.87 -6.93 20.73
C THR A 388 -1.05 -5.46 21.10
N ASN A 389 -2.30 -5.00 21.22
CA ASN A 389 -2.67 -3.61 21.52
C ASN A 389 -2.15 -2.58 20.48
N THR A 390 -2.02 -2.99 19.24
CA THR A 390 -1.74 -2.07 18.14
C THR A 390 -2.81 -2.21 17.07
N ASP A 391 -3.42 -1.09 16.71
CA ASP A 391 -4.44 -1.03 15.67
C ASP A 391 -4.52 0.37 15.06
N PHE A 392 -5.14 0.44 13.90
CA PHE A 392 -5.46 1.66 13.20
C PHE A 392 -6.80 1.53 12.52
N SER A 393 -7.70 2.46 12.79
CA SER A 393 -8.95 2.57 12.07
C SER A 393 -9.08 3.95 11.43
N ARG A 394 -9.72 4.01 10.27
CA ARG A 394 -10.05 5.25 9.58
C ARG A 394 -11.36 5.14 8.85
N LEU A 395 -12.22 6.13 9.08
CA LEU A 395 -13.42 6.40 8.31
C LEU A 395 -13.19 7.68 7.51
N ASN A 396 -13.37 7.65 6.22
CA ASN A 396 -13.26 8.84 5.39
C ASN A 396 -14.42 8.96 4.40
N GLY A 397 -14.84 10.19 4.16
CA GLY A 397 -15.79 10.55 3.13
C GLY A 397 -15.30 11.79 2.38
N ARG A 398 -15.42 11.77 1.06
CA ARG A 398 -15.02 12.85 0.18
C ARG A 398 -16.06 13.12 -0.88
N VAL A 399 -16.31 14.40 -1.15
CA VAL A 399 -17.09 14.86 -2.29
C VAL A 399 -16.27 15.92 -3.00
N ALA A 400 -16.01 15.74 -4.29
CA ALA A 400 -15.36 16.71 -5.16
C ALA A 400 -16.28 17.00 -6.34
N ALA A 401 -16.75 18.24 -6.43
CA ALA A 401 -17.62 18.72 -7.51
C ALA A 401 -16.91 19.79 -8.33
N THR A 402 -17.05 19.70 -9.64
CA THR A 402 -16.59 20.71 -10.58
C THR A 402 -17.82 21.16 -11.37
N HIS A 403 -18.02 22.46 -11.48
CA HIS A 403 -19.09 23.04 -12.30
C HIS A 403 -18.54 24.17 -13.16
N LYS A 404 -18.76 24.07 -14.46
CA LYS A 404 -18.37 25.08 -15.44
C LYS A 404 -19.52 26.06 -15.62
N ILE A 405 -19.33 27.33 -15.20
CA ILE A 405 -20.28 28.39 -15.39
C ILE A 405 -19.86 29.20 -16.62
N LYS A 406 -20.48 28.95 -17.75
CA LYS A 406 -20.06 29.48 -19.05
C LYS A 406 -18.62 29.04 -19.39
N ASP A 407 -18.01 29.58 -20.42
CA ASP A 407 -16.71 29.14 -20.93
C ASP A 407 -15.49 29.71 -20.17
N PHE A 408 -15.71 30.53 -19.15
CA PHE A 408 -14.65 31.28 -18.47
C PHE A 408 -14.58 31.14 -16.94
N ILE A 409 -15.50 30.40 -16.32
CA ILE A 409 -15.52 30.21 -14.87
C ILE A 409 -15.70 28.71 -14.56
N ASP A 410 -14.70 28.12 -13.96
CA ASP A 410 -14.77 26.79 -13.36
C ASP A 410 -14.81 26.90 -11.83
N VAL A 411 -15.89 26.39 -11.22
CA VAL A 411 -16.03 26.31 -9.76
C VAL A 411 -15.68 24.90 -9.32
N ASN A 412 -14.64 24.77 -8.50
CA ASN A 412 -14.20 23.53 -7.92
C ASN A 412 -14.48 23.55 -6.42
N THR A 413 -15.23 22.58 -5.93
CA THR A 413 -15.55 22.44 -4.51
C THR A 413 -15.13 21.06 -4.05
N THR A 414 -14.41 20.98 -2.94
CA THR A 414 -14.04 19.72 -2.32
C THR A 414 -14.39 19.76 -0.84
N LEU A 415 -15.09 18.73 -0.38
CA LEU A 415 -15.38 18.47 1.02
C LEU A 415 -14.76 17.15 1.41
N ASN A 416 -13.95 17.15 2.45
CA ASN A 416 -13.36 15.95 3.02
C ASN A 416 -13.75 15.84 4.49
N TYR A 417 -14.10 14.64 4.90
CA TYR A 417 -14.26 14.25 6.29
C TYR A 417 -13.39 13.03 6.56
N THR A 418 -12.61 13.07 7.63
CA THR A 418 -11.81 11.93 8.06
C THR A 418 -11.83 11.86 9.58
N GLN A 419 -12.05 10.65 10.08
CA GLN A 419 -11.87 10.31 11.48
C GLN A 419 -10.93 9.11 11.51
N SER A 420 -9.80 9.25 12.20
CA SER A 420 -8.81 8.19 12.38
C SER A 420 -8.49 7.99 13.86
N GLU A 421 -8.25 6.75 14.23
CA GLU A 421 -7.83 6.34 15.57
C GLU A 421 -6.65 5.37 15.42
N SER A 422 -5.66 5.51 16.27
CA SER A 422 -4.47 4.64 16.27
C SER A 422 -4.06 4.34 17.71
N ASN A 423 -4.00 3.06 18.02
CA ASN A 423 -3.48 2.55 19.28
C ASN A 423 -2.07 1.99 19.06
N ASN A 424 -1.15 2.41 19.89
CA ASN A 424 0.26 2.01 19.82
C ASN A 424 0.75 1.56 21.19
N ASN A 425 1.62 0.56 21.22
CA ASN A 425 2.18 -0.04 22.45
C ASN A 425 3.11 0.88 23.25
N GLY A 426 2.97 2.18 23.16
CA GLY A 426 3.73 3.10 24.01
C GLY A 426 5.25 3.00 23.84
N THR A 427 5.78 2.44 22.74
CA THR A 427 7.18 2.68 22.34
C THR A 427 7.29 4.11 21.87
N GLY A 428 6.92 5.03 22.79
CA GLY A 428 7.12 6.42 22.61
C GLY A 428 8.61 6.65 22.45
N SER A 429 9.00 7.11 21.30
CA SER A 429 10.26 7.81 21.15
C SER A 429 10.28 8.94 22.18
N SER A 430 11.01 8.74 23.25
CA SER A 430 11.51 9.83 24.07
C SER A 430 12.44 10.72 23.24
#